data_9e7d01bc09e16bab647bad6afe58bad1
#
_entry.id   9e7d01bc09e16bab647bad6afe58bad1
#
_cell.length_a   1.000
_cell.length_b   1.000
_cell.length_c   1.000
_cell.angle_alpha   90.00
_cell.angle_beta   90.00
_cell.angle_gamma   90.00
#
_symmetry.space_group_name_H-M   'P 1'
#
loop_
_entity.id
_entity.type
_entity.pdbx_description
1 polymer ?
#
loop_
_entity_poly.entity_id
_entity_poly.type
_entity_poly.pdbx_seq_one_letter_code
_entity_poly.pdbx_strand_id
1 'polypeptide(L)'
;MQHTFARLQDEKPQSLCQYSGKVVLVVNTASFCGFTGQYKGLEELYARYKDKGLVVLGFPSNDFAQEKGSNQEIAAFCENTFGVKFPMFAKSSVKGPEASPLFQQLAQLSGTAPRWNFHKYLLGRDGKLVDNYSSLTAPDNKGLVRAIEQLLTQPVPR
;
A
#
# COMPACT_ATOMS: atom_id res chain seq x y z
N MET A 1 3.32 -1.23 -13.63
CA MET A 1 3.36 -2.14 -12.47
C MET A 1 4.30 -3.34 -12.69
N GLN A 2 5.41 -3.10 -13.38
CA GLN A 2 6.40 -4.17 -13.66
C GLN A 2 7.47 -4.20 -12.58
N HIS A 3 7.03 -4.43 -11.33
CA HIS A 3 7.90 -4.51 -10.17
C HIS A 3 7.73 -5.86 -9.49
N THR A 4 8.80 -6.36 -8.88
CA THR A 4 8.79 -7.59 -8.10
C THR A 4 9.27 -7.31 -6.69
N PHE A 5 8.55 -7.82 -5.71
CA PHE A 5 8.89 -7.70 -4.29
C PHE A 5 8.81 -9.05 -3.61
N ALA A 6 9.62 -9.23 -2.57
CA ALA A 6 9.47 -10.39 -1.70
C ALA A 6 8.21 -10.24 -0.83
N ARG A 7 7.48 -11.32 -0.63
CA ARG A 7 6.34 -11.34 0.31
C ARG A 7 6.83 -11.21 1.75
N LEU A 8 6.02 -10.55 2.57
CA LEU A 8 6.37 -10.36 3.98
C LEU A 8 6.47 -11.69 4.74
N GLN A 9 5.53 -12.62 4.50
CA GLN A 9 5.39 -13.85 5.28
C GLN A 9 6.50 -14.88 5.04
N ASP A 10 6.95 -15.02 3.78
CA ASP A 10 7.85 -16.10 3.38
C ASP A 10 9.01 -15.65 2.49
N GLU A 11 9.07 -14.36 2.20
CA GLU A 11 10.09 -13.73 1.34
C GLU A 11 10.14 -14.30 -0.09
N LYS A 12 9.11 -15.01 -0.52
CA LYS A 12 8.99 -15.47 -1.90
C LYS A 12 8.72 -14.30 -2.83
N PRO A 13 9.37 -14.27 -4.03
CA PRO A 13 9.16 -13.16 -4.96
C PRO A 13 7.72 -13.15 -5.51
N GLN A 14 7.17 -11.93 -5.62
CA GLN A 14 5.84 -11.69 -6.17
C GLN A 14 5.91 -10.56 -7.17
N SER A 15 5.47 -10.83 -8.40
CA SER A 15 5.32 -9.77 -9.40
C SER A 15 4.04 -8.97 -9.13
N LEU A 16 4.15 -7.65 -9.15
CA LEU A 16 2.97 -6.77 -9.05
C LEU A 16 2.12 -6.79 -10.31
N CYS A 17 2.62 -7.38 -11.41
CA CYS A 17 1.84 -7.57 -12.64
C CYS A 17 0.57 -8.39 -12.39
N GLN A 18 0.55 -9.24 -11.37
CA GLN A 18 -0.66 -10.00 -11.00
C GLN A 18 -1.84 -9.11 -10.63
N TYR A 19 -1.59 -7.86 -10.29
CA TYR A 19 -2.64 -6.89 -9.92
C TYR A 19 -3.04 -6.00 -11.10
N SER A 20 -2.57 -6.28 -12.31
CA SER A 20 -2.97 -5.55 -13.52
C SER A 20 -4.48 -5.57 -13.68
N GLY A 21 -5.07 -4.41 -14.01
CA GLY A 21 -6.52 -4.26 -14.17
C GLY A 21 -7.27 -3.99 -12.87
N LYS A 22 -6.61 -4.07 -11.74
CA LYS A 22 -7.20 -3.71 -10.45
C LYS A 22 -6.96 -2.25 -10.12
N VAL A 23 -7.84 -1.69 -9.28
CA VAL A 23 -7.57 -0.43 -8.57
C VAL A 23 -6.62 -0.74 -7.44
N VAL A 24 -5.51 -0.02 -7.34
CA VAL A 24 -4.43 -0.35 -6.40
C VAL A 24 -4.20 0.83 -5.44
N LEU A 25 -4.22 0.54 -4.15
CA LEU A 25 -3.83 1.48 -3.11
C LEU A 25 -2.49 1.03 -2.52
N VAL A 26 -1.42 1.78 -2.78
CA VAL A 26 -0.07 1.51 -2.28
C VAL A 26 0.15 2.30 -0.99
N VAL A 27 0.54 1.62 0.08
CA VAL A 27 0.70 2.23 1.40
C VAL A 27 2.03 1.79 2.01
N ASN A 28 2.85 2.73 2.44
CA ASN A 28 4.02 2.41 3.27
C ASN A 28 3.58 2.30 4.73
N THR A 29 3.96 1.24 5.41
CA THR A 29 3.41 0.88 6.71
C THR A 29 4.49 0.80 7.80
N ALA A 30 4.05 0.85 9.06
CA ALA A 30 4.92 0.69 10.22
C ALA A 30 4.12 0.14 11.41
N SER A 31 4.82 -0.60 12.28
CA SER A 31 4.20 -1.26 13.45
C SER A 31 4.18 -0.38 14.71
N PHE A 32 5.03 0.65 14.78
CA PHE A 32 5.23 1.47 15.98
C PHE A 32 4.98 2.96 15.73
N CYS A 33 3.91 3.28 15.01
CA CYS A 33 3.54 4.64 14.62
C CYS A 33 2.23 5.05 15.29
N GLY A 34 2.05 6.36 15.54
CA GLY A 34 0.76 6.87 16.00
C GLY A 34 -0.38 6.61 15.02
N PHE A 35 -0.06 6.37 13.73
CA PHE A 35 -1.04 6.03 12.71
C PHE A 35 -1.20 4.52 12.46
N THR A 36 -0.54 3.67 13.24
CA THR A 36 -0.57 2.21 13.05
C THR A 36 -2.00 1.64 13.11
N GLY A 37 -2.90 2.28 13.84
CA GLY A 37 -4.32 1.92 13.85
C GLY A 37 -4.98 1.97 12.48
N GLN A 38 -4.38 2.64 11.50
CA GLN A 38 -4.89 2.64 10.11
C GLN A 38 -4.85 1.27 9.45
N TYR A 39 -4.06 0.31 9.96
CA TYR A 39 -4.12 -1.07 9.47
C TYR A 39 -5.54 -1.63 9.50
N LYS A 40 -6.26 -1.34 10.59
CA LYS A 40 -7.65 -1.81 10.72
C LYS A 40 -8.54 -1.23 9.63
N GLY A 41 -8.46 0.07 9.40
CA GLY A 41 -9.25 0.76 8.37
C GLY A 41 -8.86 0.31 6.96
N LEU A 42 -7.58 0.07 6.71
CA LEU A 42 -7.10 -0.45 5.42
C LEU A 42 -7.64 -1.86 5.17
N GLU A 43 -7.65 -2.72 6.19
CA GLU A 43 -8.19 -4.07 6.05
C GLU A 43 -9.71 -4.06 5.83
N GLU A 44 -10.44 -3.20 6.51
CA GLU A 44 -11.86 -3.00 6.29
C GLU A 44 -12.15 -2.52 4.86
N LEU A 45 -11.37 -1.58 4.37
CA LEU A 45 -11.47 -1.07 2.99
C LEU A 45 -11.21 -2.19 1.98
N TYR A 46 -10.16 -2.97 2.20
CA TYR A 46 -9.81 -4.10 1.35
C TYR A 46 -10.93 -5.16 1.34
N ALA A 47 -11.39 -5.58 2.51
CA ALA A 47 -12.45 -6.58 2.64
C ALA A 47 -13.73 -6.15 1.91
N ARG A 48 -14.06 -4.85 1.98
CA ARG A 48 -15.26 -4.29 1.38
C ARG A 48 -15.22 -4.29 -0.15
N TYR A 49 -14.07 -4.00 -0.75
CA TYR A 49 -13.97 -3.75 -2.18
C TYR A 49 -13.13 -4.76 -2.96
N LYS A 50 -12.50 -5.75 -2.31
CA LYS A 50 -11.63 -6.72 -3.01
C LYS A 50 -12.36 -7.45 -4.13
N ASP A 51 -13.60 -7.84 -3.91
CA ASP A 51 -14.41 -8.57 -4.91
C ASP A 51 -14.87 -7.67 -6.05
N LYS A 52 -14.75 -6.35 -5.88
CA LYS A 52 -15.06 -5.35 -6.92
C LYS A 52 -13.82 -4.91 -7.69
N GLY A 53 -12.64 -5.36 -7.29
CA GLY A 53 -11.41 -5.10 -8.02
C GLY A 53 -10.39 -4.21 -7.30
N LEU A 54 -10.57 -3.91 -6.01
CA LEU A 54 -9.57 -3.19 -5.22
C LEU A 54 -8.53 -4.15 -4.66
N VAL A 55 -7.27 -3.76 -4.72
CA VAL A 55 -6.21 -4.35 -3.90
C VAL A 55 -5.49 -3.27 -3.12
N VAL A 56 -5.20 -3.54 -1.85
CA VAL A 56 -4.34 -2.72 -0.99
C VAL A 56 -3.00 -3.43 -0.90
N LEU A 57 -1.92 -2.71 -1.16
CA LEU A 57 -0.55 -3.26 -1.10
C LEU A 57 0.20 -2.54 0.02
N GLY A 58 0.61 -3.28 1.04
CA GLY A 58 1.34 -2.76 2.19
C GLY A 58 2.84 -2.98 2.07
N PHE A 59 3.60 -1.92 2.28
CA PHE A 59 5.07 -1.92 2.18
C PHE A 59 5.67 -1.43 3.49
N PRO A 60 5.98 -2.34 4.44
CA PRO A 60 6.64 -1.95 5.68
C PRO A 60 7.98 -1.28 5.40
N SER A 61 8.27 -0.20 6.13
CA SER A 61 9.52 0.54 5.98
C SER A 61 9.99 1.10 7.32
N ASN A 62 11.29 1.03 7.56
CA ASN A 62 11.93 1.65 8.73
C ASN A 62 12.53 3.02 8.40
N ASP A 63 12.21 3.61 7.26
CA ASP A 63 12.75 4.92 6.86
C ASP A 63 12.40 6.03 7.85
N PHE A 64 11.33 5.85 8.62
CA PHE A 64 10.89 6.79 9.65
C PHE A 64 11.16 6.27 11.07
N ALA A 65 12.02 5.25 11.19
CA ALA A 65 12.46 4.67 12.46
C ALA A 65 11.34 4.05 13.32
N GLN A 66 10.22 3.64 12.70
CA GLN A 66 9.06 3.07 13.40
C GLN A 66 8.68 1.66 12.92
N GLU A 67 9.57 0.98 12.19
CA GLU A 67 9.41 -0.40 11.76
C GLU A 67 10.72 -1.15 11.97
N LYS A 68 11.05 -1.45 13.22
CA LYS A 68 12.36 -2.02 13.61
C LYS A 68 12.38 -3.53 13.64
N GLY A 69 11.22 -4.18 13.51
CA GLY A 69 11.12 -5.63 13.58
C GLY A 69 11.61 -6.32 12.30
N SER A 70 11.81 -7.63 12.42
CA SER A 70 12.05 -8.48 11.26
C SER A 70 10.78 -8.66 10.45
N ASN A 71 10.90 -9.16 9.21
CA ASN A 71 9.73 -9.47 8.38
C ASN A 71 8.77 -10.43 9.09
N GLN A 72 9.28 -11.43 9.79
CA GLN A 72 8.45 -12.38 10.54
C GLN A 72 7.70 -11.71 11.69
N GLU A 73 8.36 -10.84 12.43
CA GLU A 73 7.73 -10.09 13.53
C GLU A 73 6.65 -9.13 13.01
N ILE A 74 6.90 -8.44 11.89
CA ILE A 74 5.93 -7.56 11.25
C ILE A 74 4.71 -8.35 10.79
N ALA A 75 4.93 -9.50 10.13
CA ALA A 75 3.85 -10.37 9.66
C ALA A 75 2.98 -10.85 10.83
N ALA A 76 3.59 -11.29 11.91
CA ALA A 76 2.86 -11.74 13.10
C ALA A 76 2.06 -10.60 13.74
N PHE A 77 2.65 -9.40 13.83
CA PHE A 77 1.97 -8.23 14.36
C PHE A 77 0.73 -7.86 13.55
N CYS A 78 0.88 -7.80 12.23
CA CYS A 78 -0.24 -7.44 11.34
C CYS A 78 -1.37 -8.46 11.41
N GLU A 79 -1.04 -9.76 11.40
CA GLU A 79 -2.04 -10.83 11.47
C GLU A 79 -2.73 -10.88 12.83
N ASN A 80 -1.95 -10.89 13.92
CA ASN A 80 -2.46 -11.11 15.27
C ASN A 80 -3.19 -9.89 15.84
N THR A 81 -2.75 -8.68 15.49
CA THR A 81 -3.30 -7.45 16.06
C THR A 81 -4.45 -6.90 15.21
N PHE A 82 -4.33 -6.95 13.88
CA PHE A 82 -5.29 -6.31 12.98
C PHE A 82 -5.94 -7.25 11.97
N GLY A 83 -5.57 -8.51 11.95
CA GLY A 83 -6.13 -9.49 11.00
C GLY A 83 -5.90 -9.11 9.53
N VAL A 84 -4.75 -8.51 9.22
CA VAL A 84 -4.44 -8.02 7.88
C VAL A 84 -4.40 -9.17 6.88
N LYS A 85 -5.21 -9.07 5.83
CA LYS A 85 -5.30 -10.05 4.73
C LYS A 85 -4.88 -9.46 3.39
N PHE A 86 -4.83 -8.14 3.25
CA PHE A 86 -4.31 -7.56 2.02
C PHE A 86 -2.82 -7.89 1.86
N PRO A 87 -2.31 -7.95 0.61
CA PRO A 87 -0.91 -8.32 0.37
C PRO A 87 0.07 -7.38 1.07
N MET A 88 1.02 -7.97 1.78
CA MET A 88 2.12 -7.26 2.44
C MET A 88 3.44 -7.76 1.89
N PHE A 89 4.43 -6.87 1.80
CA PHE A 89 5.73 -7.18 1.24
C PHE A 89 6.84 -7.01 2.28
N ALA A 90 8.01 -7.57 2.00
CA ALA A 90 9.17 -7.48 2.87
C ALA A 90 9.56 -6.02 3.08
N LYS A 91 10.08 -5.72 4.26
CA LYS A 91 10.52 -4.38 4.63
C LYS A 91 11.47 -3.82 3.57
N SER A 92 11.23 -2.57 3.16
CA SER A 92 12.00 -1.91 2.11
C SER A 92 12.11 -0.42 2.37
N SER A 93 12.97 0.26 1.60
CA SER A 93 13.05 1.71 1.63
C SER A 93 12.01 2.33 0.69
N VAL A 94 11.40 3.43 1.11
CA VAL A 94 10.30 4.10 0.39
C VAL A 94 10.61 5.57 0.06
N LYS A 95 11.72 6.09 0.54
CA LYS A 95 12.15 7.48 0.27
C LYS A 95 13.64 7.57 0.02
N GLY A 96 14.06 8.68 -0.59
CA GLY A 96 15.46 8.98 -0.84
C GLY A 96 16.06 8.15 -1.95
N PRO A 97 17.41 8.23 -2.12
CA PRO A 97 18.10 7.54 -3.21
C PRO A 97 18.00 6.02 -3.17
N GLU A 98 17.78 5.46 -1.98
CA GLU A 98 17.70 4.01 -1.78
C GLU A 98 16.27 3.46 -1.84
N ALA A 99 15.28 4.31 -2.13
CA ALA A 99 13.90 3.85 -2.29
C ALA A 99 13.79 2.79 -3.38
N SER A 100 12.90 1.82 -3.16
CA SER A 100 12.60 0.82 -4.18
C SER A 100 12.16 1.48 -5.48
N PRO A 101 12.36 0.84 -6.65
CA PRO A 101 11.97 1.43 -7.94
C PRO A 101 10.51 1.88 -8.00
N LEU A 102 9.59 1.12 -7.40
CA LEU A 102 8.18 1.50 -7.33
C LEU A 102 8.01 2.86 -6.63
N PHE A 103 8.60 3.02 -5.44
CA PHE A 103 8.45 4.27 -4.69
C PHE A 103 9.19 5.43 -5.33
N GLN A 104 10.31 5.19 -6.02
CA GLN A 104 10.96 6.21 -6.82
C GLN A 104 10.03 6.70 -7.93
N GLN A 105 9.41 5.79 -8.64
CA GLN A 105 8.47 6.12 -9.72
C GLN A 105 7.24 6.89 -9.20
N LEU A 106 6.67 6.44 -8.10
CA LEU A 106 5.51 7.11 -7.49
C LEU A 106 5.86 8.53 -7.01
N ALA A 107 7.04 8.71 -6.44
CA ALA A 107 7.51 10.04 -6.03
C ALA A 107 7.69 10.96 -7.23
N GLN A 108 8.26 10.47 -8.33
CA GLN A 108 8.42 11.25 -9.56
C GLN A 108 7.07 11.65 -10.15
N LEU A 109 6.14 10.70 -10.27
CA LEU A 109 4.83 10.93 -10.90
C LEU A 109 3.95 11.86 -10.07
N SER A 110 4.00 11.76 -8.75
CA SER A 110 3.17 12.57 -7.84
C SER A 110 3.83 13.88 -7.42
N GLY A 111 5.15 13.98 -7.57
CA GLY A 111 5.93 15.08 -7.01
C GLY A 111 6.12 14.98 -5.49
N THR A 112 5.72 13.88 -4.87
CA THR A 112 5.76 13.71 -3.42
C THR A 112 6.18 12.30 -3.02
N ALA A 113 7.34 12.16 -2.35
CA ALA A 113 7.71 10.94 -1.66
C ALA A 113 6.92 10.82 -0.35
N PRO A 114 6.80 9.61 0.23
CA PRO A 114 6.22 9.49 1.56
C PRO A 114 6.95 10.39 2.56
N ARG A 115 6.20 11.19 3.30
CA ARG A 115 6.74 12.07 4.35
C ARG A 115 6.64 11.46 5.72
N TRP A 116 5.83 10.43 5.85
CA TRP A 116 5.63 9.69 7.08
C TRP A 116 5.02 8.33 6.75
N ASN A 117 4.83 7.50 7.78
CA ASN A 117 4.17 6.22 7.64
C ASN A 117 2.71 6.38 7.21
N PHE A 118 2.18 5.40 6.50
CA PHE A 118 0.81 5.39 5.99
C PHE A 118 0.48 6.51 4.99
N HIS A 119 1.47 6.94 4.23
CA HIS A 119 1.25 7.72 3.01
C HIS A 119 0.68 6.78 1.94
N LYS A 120 -0.23 7.29 1.12
CA LYS A 120 -1.00 6.45 0.19
C LYS A 120 -0.87 6.96 -1.24
N TYR A 121 -0.72 6.04 -2.18
CA TYR A 121 -0.78 6.32 -3.62
C TYR A 121 -1.90 5.50 -4.23
N LEU A 122 -2.79 6.15 -4.97
CA LEU A 122 -3.94 5.51 -5.60
C LEU A 122 -3.69 5.38 -7.10
N LEU A 123 -3.74 4.14 -7.61
CA LEU A 123 -3.55 3.82 -9.02
C LEU A 123 -4.87 3.32 -9.62
N GLY A 124 -5.18 3.76 -10.84
CA GLY A 124 -6.34 3.28 -11.57
C GLY A 124 -6.11 1.89 -12.18
N ARG A 125 -7.14 1.36 -12.81
CA ARG A 125 -7.08 0.02 -13.46
C ARG A 125 -6.07 -0.06 -14.59
N ASP A 126 -5.70 1.08 -15.17
CA ASP A 126 -4.66 1.18 -16.21
C ASP A 126 -3.24 1.27 -15.66
N GLY A 127 -3.08 1.21 -14.35
CA GLY A 127 -1.79 1.30 -13.66
C GLY A 127 -1.27 2.72 -13.51
N LYS A 128 -2.02 3.72 -13.92
CA LYS A 128 -1.60 5.14 -13.81
C LYS A 128 -1.94 5.71 -12.45
N LEU A 129 -1.05 6.54 -11.93
CA LEU A 129 -1.27 7.26 -10.69
C LEU A 129 -2.44 8.24 -10.85
N VAL A 130 -3.41 8.14 -9.94
CA VAL A 130 -4.58 9.04 -9.89
C VAL A 130 -4.35 10.15 -8.87
N ASP A 131 -3.92 9.80 -7.65
CA ASP A 131 -3.69 10.77 -6.58
C ASP A 131 -2.82 10.16 -5.49
N ASN A 132 -2.37 11.00 -4.57
CA ASN A 132 -1.71 10.54 -3.36
C ASN A 132 -2.31 11.24 -2.13
N TYR A 133 -2.18 10.61 -0.97
CA TYR A 133 -2.79 11.07 0.27
C TYR A 133 -1.77 10.96 1.40
N SER A 134 -1.72 11.98 2.24
CA SER A 134 -0.82 11.98 3.39
C SER A 134 -1.25 10.98 4.47
N SER A 135 -0.38 10.78 5.44
CA SER A 135 -0.67 9.96 6.64
C SER A 135 -1.94 10.41 7.37
N LEU A 136 -2.27 11.70 7.28
CA LEU A 136 -3.44 12.27 7.95
C LEU A 136 -4.77 11.86 7.31
N THR A 137 -4.75 11.36 6.08
CA THR A 137 -5.95 10.88 5.40
C THR A 137 -6.24 9.45 5.86
N ALA A 138 -7.26 9.28 6.69
CA ALA A 138 -7.67 7.95 7.16
C ALA A 138 -8.24 7.10 6.03
N PRO A 139 -8.17 5.76 6.14
CA PRO A 139 -8.71 4.87 5.11
C PRO A 139 -10.22 5.03 4.84
N ASP A 140 -10.99 5.52 5.81
CA ASP A 140 -12.42 5.80 5.67
C ASP A 140 -12.72 7.23 5.22
N ASN A 141 -11.71 8.03 4.90
CA ASN A 141 -11.90 9.38 4.38
C ASN A 141 -12.83 9.37 3.17
N LYS A 142 -13.86 10.22 3.18
CA LYS A 142 -14.89 10.23 2.14
C LYS A 142 -14.34 10.52 0.75
N GLY A 143 -13.37 11.42 0.64
CA GLY A 143 -12.73 11.75 -0.64
C GLY A 143 -11.97 10.56 -1.21
N LEU A 144 -11.19 9.86 -0.37
CA LEU A 144 -10.46 8.65 -0.77
C LEU A 144 -11.42 7.54 -1.20
N VAL A 145 -12.43 7.25 -0.39
CA VAL A 145 -13.42 6.19 -0.69
C VAL A 145 -14.15 6.50 -1.99
N ARG A 146 -14.58 7.74 -2.21
CA ARG A 146 -15.23 8.15 -3.46
C ARG A 146 -14.34 7.96 -4.67
N ALA A 147 -13.06 8.34 -4.56
CA ALA A 147 -12.10 8.16 -5.65
C ALA A 147 -11.94 6.67 -6.00
N ILE A 148 -11.83 5.80 -5.00
CA ILE A 148 -11.77 4.36 -5.19
C ILE A 148 -13.04 3.84 -5.86
N GLU A 149 -14.21 4.20 -5.35
CA GLU A 149 -15.49 3.75 -5.89
C GLU A 149 -15.67 4.17 -7.35
N GLN A 150 -15.28 5.41 -7.67
CA GLN A 150 -15.34 5.91 -9.04
C GLN A 150 -14.43 5.12 -9.98
N LEU A 151 -13.20 4.82 -9.56
CA LEU A 151 -12.27 4.02 -10.34
C LEU A 151 -12.77 2.58 -10.55
N LEU A 152 -13.43 2.02 -9.54
CA LEU A 152 -13.99 0.66 -9.62
C LEU A 152 -15.13 0.55 -10.63
N THR A 153 -15.80 1.65 -10.98
CA THR A 153 -16.84 1.66 -12.03
C THR A 153 -16.28 1.59 -13.44
N GLN A 154 -14.99 1.88 -13.61
CA GLN A 154 -14.35 1.86 -14.92
C GLN A 154 -14.09 0.42 -15.37
N PRO A 155 -14.13 0.15 -16.70
CA PRO A 155 -13.84 -1.19 -17.21
C PRO A 155 -12.38 -1.55 -17.04
N VAL A 156 -12.11 -2.85 -16.96
CA VAL A 156 -10.75 -3.37 -16.97
C VAL A 156 -10.15 -3.12 -18.36
N PRO A 157 -8.94 -2.51 -18.48
CA PRO A 157 -8.28 -2.33 -19.76
C PRO A 157 -8.01 -3.66 -20.44
N ARG A 158 -8.11 -3.68 -21.75
CA ARG A 158 -7.81 -4.86 -22.58
C ARG A 158 -6.34 -4.99 -22.86
#